data_4c58359d65ba37f003561202ea172b96
#
_entry.id   4c58359d65ba37f003561202ea172b96
#
_cell.length_a   1.000
_cell.length_b   1.000
_cell.length_c   1.000
_cell.angle_alpha   90.00
_cell.angle_beta   90.00
_cell.angle_gamma   90.00
#
_symmetry.space_group_name_H-M   'P 1'
#
loop_
_entity.id
_entity.type
_entity.pdbx_description
1 polymer ?
#
loop_
_entity_poly.entity_id
_entity_poly.type
_entity_poly.pdbx_seq_one_letter_code
_entity_poly.pdbx_strand_id
1 'polypeptide(L)'
;VIVNGGDMLPKLGERHTEQPLFIKGFLSNYFSILQEHNITYLNMLGNDDLLSVDNLFEQTCGGFANVHNIAGKKIRIDEYEFIGMNQILDHPFGCKDRVVTETDYIPQRQLSLFAGISNEYGYDRIFDWLEYSKTELPLMCGILKELPEPESPKKTVYVMHMPPAGLRLGQLLYQDLDIGSVDIYEFLKAKQPLLSLHGHIHESPDTEKGSWMNQIGTTTCIQPGQTEFGDSSMVYAEIDLKSGAYARRIVNI
;
A
#
# COMPACT_ATOMS: atom_id res chain seq x y z
N VAL A 1 10.35 1.04 15.04
CA VAL A 1 9.86 0.41 13.80
C VAL A 1 9.40 1.49 12.84
N ILE A 2 9.79 1.40 11.58
CA ILE A 2 9.26 2.23 10.49
C ILE A 2 8.42 1.32 9.59
N VAL A 3 7.25 1.79 9.15
CA VAL A 3 6.37 1.08 8.22
C VAL A 3 6.18 1.93 6.97
N ASN A 4 6.44 1.34 5.80
CA ASN A 4 6.13 1.92 4.50
C ASN A 4 5.07 1.07 3.80
N GLY A 5 3.95 1.68 3.47
CA GLY A 5 2.77 1.02 2.91
C GLY A 5 2.75 0.90 1.37
N GLY A 6 3.86 1.17 0.67
CA GLY A 6 3.96 1.04 -0.79
C GLY A 6 4.23 2.37 -1.52
N ASP A 7 4.38 2.30 -2.85
CA ASP A 7 4.65 3.40 -3.77
C ASP A 7 5.93 4.19 -3.42
N MET A 8 7.00 3.46 -3.14
CA MET A 8 8.26 4.05 -2.70
C MET A 8 9.29 4.25 -3.81
N LEU A 9 9.09 3.63 -4.98
CA LEU A 9 10.05 3.67 -6.07
C LEU A 9 9.79 4.88 -6.99
N PRO A 10 10.79 5.32 -7.77
CA PRO A 10 10.60 6.39 -8.74
C PRO A 10 9.48 6.08 -9.74
N LYS A 11 8.55 7.04 -9.92
CA LYS A 11 7.43 6.90 -10.84
C LYS A 11 7.51 7.76 -12.09
N LEU A 12 8.42 8.72 -12.12
CA LEU A 12 8.72 9.57 -13.28
C LEU A 12 9.86 8.95 -14.09
N GLY A 13 9.87 9.19 -15.41
CA GLY A 13 10.89 8.67 -16.33
C GLY A 13 10.66 7.20 -16.72
N GLU A 14 11.77 6.51 -17.05
CA GLU A 14 11.76 5.12 -17.53
C GLU A 14 11.76 4.14 -16.36
N ARG A 15 10.58 3.83 -15.81
CA ARG A 15 10.41 2.99 -14.61
C ARG A 15 11.19 1.67 -14.66
N HIS A 16 11.20 0.98 -15.82
CA HIS A 16 11.91 -0.30 -15.99
C HIS A 16 13.44 -0.18 -15.84
N THR A 17 13.99 1.00 -15.99
CA THR A 17 15.40 1.28 -15.75
C THR A 17 15.62 1.88 -14.37
N GLU A 18 14.82 2.86 -13.99
CA GLU A 18 15.05 3.65 -12.77
C GLU A 18 14.71 2.89 -11.49
N GLN A 19 13.63 2.11 -11.47
CA GLN A 19 13.25 1.36 -10.28
C GLN A 19 14.28 0.28 -9.89
N PRO A 20 14.79 -0.56 -10.80
CA PRO A 20 15.88 -1.49 -10.45
C PRO A 20 17.15 -0.79 -9.97
N LEU A 21 17.53 0.36 -10.56
CA LEU A 21 18.70 1.14 -10.12
C LEU A 21 18.50 1.75 -8.74
N PHE A 22 17.29 2.25 -8.46
CA PHE A 22 16.93 2.78 -7.14
C PHE A 22 16.99 1.70 -6.06
N ILE A 23 16.45 0.50 -6.33
CA ILE A 23 16.51 -0.64 -5.40
C ILE A 23 17.97 -1.02 -5.11
N LYS A 24 18.80 -1.21 -6.14
CA LYS A 24 20.20 -1.64 -5.99
C LYS A 24 21.09 -0.58 -5.35
N GLY A 25 20.83 0.69 -5.63
CA GLY A 25 21.62 1.80 -5.15
C GLY A 25 21.06 2.41 -3.86
N PHE A 26 20.01 3.22 -4.00
CA PHE A 26 19.47 3.99 -2.89
C PHE A 26 18.92 3.10 -1.76
N LEU A 27 18.04 2.13 -2.07
CA LEU A 27 17.43 1.32 -1.02
C LEU A 27 18.45 0.45 -0.30
N SER A 28 19.43 -0.13 -1.00
CA SER A 28 20.49 -0.91 -0.34
C SER A 28 21.28 -0.06 0.65
N ASN A 29 21.63 1.18 0.29
CA ASN A 29 22.31 2.11 1.20
C ASN A 29 21.42 2.52 2.37
N TYR A 30 20.15 2.84 2.10
CA TYR A 30 19.16 3.20 3.12
C TYR A 30 18.95 2.05 4.13
N PHE A 31 18.83 0.83 3.67
CA PHE A 31 18.68 -0.36 4.51
C PHE A 31 19.93 -0.62 5.38
N SER A 32 21.12 -0.34 4.85
CA SER A 32 22.36 -0.39 5.63
C SER A 32 22.34 0.60 6.80
N ILE A 33 21.93 1.84 6.54
CA ILE A 33 21.78 2.87 7.58
C ILE A 33 20.76 2.43 8.64
N LEU A 34 19.62 1.90 8.24
CA LEU A 34 18.61 1.40 9.17
C LEU A 34 19.16 0.25 10.03
N GLN A 35 19.93 -0.65 9.43
CA GLN A 35 20.57 -1.75 10.15
C GLN A 35 21.62 -1.27 11.15
N GLU A 36 22.48 -0.31 10.79
CA GLU A 36 23.46 0.31 11.67
C GLU A 36 22.82 0.97 12.90
N HIS A 37 21.62 1.54 12.72
CA HIS A 37 20.86 2.17 13.80
C HIS A 37 19.87 1.23 14.51
N ASN A 38 19.89 -0.07 14.21
CA ASN A 38 18.95 -1.08 14.76
C ASN A 38 17.47 -0.70 14.58
N ILE A 39 17.13 -0.09 13.45
CA ILE A 39 15.75 0.29 13.11
C ILE A 39 15.12 -0.82 12.28
N THR A 40 14.07 -1.43 12.77
CA THR A 40 13.27 -2.39 11.98
C THR A 40 12.45 -1.64 10.94
N TYR A 41 12.51 -2.10 9.70
CA TYR A 41 11.77 -1.53 8.58
C TYR A 41 10.86 -2.57 7.95
N LEU A 42 9.55 -2.32 8.06
CA LEU A 42 8.51 -3.11 7.43
C LEU A 42 8.04 -2.38 6.18
N ASN A 43 8.14 -3.02 5.04
CA ASN A 43 7.86 -2.35 3.78
C ASN A 43 7.23 -3.30 2.76
N MET A 44 6.61 -2.74 1.73
CA MET A 44 6.09 -3.47 0.57
C MET A 44 6.05 -2.54 -0.63
N LEU A 45 5.99 -3.09 -1.84
CA LEU A 45 5.78 -2.33 -3.06
C LEU A 45 4.29 -2.04 -3.26
N GLY A 46 3.95 -0.85 -3.76
CA GLY A 46 2.59 -0.44 -4.09
C GLY A 46 2.29 -0.53 -5.60
N ASN A 47 1.25 0.16 -6.08
CA ASN A 47 0.81 0.05 -7.47
C ASN A 47 1.65 0.87 -8.46
N ASP A 48 2.38 1.88 -8.01
CA ASP A 48 3.32 2.62 -8.86
C ASP A 48 4.66 1.89 -9.00
N ASP A 49 4.91 0.88 -8.14
CA ASP A 49 6.09 0.04 -8.15
C ASP A 49 5.86 -1.18 -9.04
N LEU A 50 6.69 -1.39 -10.06
CA LEU A 50 6.50 -2.45 -11.06
C LEU A 50 6.56 -3.86 -10.45
N LEU A 51 5.67 -4.74 -10.89
CA LEU A 51 5.68 -6.17 -10.53
C LEU A 51 6.99 -6.85 -10.98
N SER A 52 7.54 -6.42 -12.11
CA SER A 52 8.79 -6.93 -12.66
C SER A 52 10.02 -6.78 -11.74
N VAL A 53 9.95 -5.90 -10.73
CA VAL A 53 11.05 -5.70 -9.77
C VAL A 53 10.83 -6.41 -8.42
N ASP A 54 9.73 -7.14 -8.23
CA ASP A 54 9.39 -7.79 -6.95
C ASP A 54 10.49 -8.74 -6.47
N ASN A 55 11.02 -9.57 -7.36
CA ASN A 55 12.10 -10.51 -7.02
C ASN A 55 13.38 -9.78 -6.60
N LEU A 56 13.74 -8.70 -7.29
CA LEU A 56 14.91 -7.88 -6.94
C LEU A 56 14.71 -7.22 -5.57
N PHE A 57 13.52 -6.68 -5.33
CA PHE A 57 13.17 -6.05 -4.06
C PHE A 57 13.21 -7.05 -2.90
N GLU A 58 12.61 -8.23 -3.07
CA GLU A 58 12.64 -9.31 -2.07
C GLU A 58 14.07 -9.74 -1.73
N GLN A 59 14.93 -9.94 -2.75
CA GLN A 59 16.34 -10.28 -2.56
C GLN A 59 17.09 -9.16 -1.82
N THR A 60 16.81 -7.91 -2.15
CA THR A 60 17.45 -6.75 -1.50
C THR A 60 17.04 -6.67 -0.03
N CYS A 61 15.75 -6.79 0.28
CA CYS A 61 15.26 -6.85 1.67
C CYS A 61 15.90 -8.01 2.44
N GLY A 62 15.99 -9.20 1.83
CA GLY A 62 16.57 -10.40 2.43
C GLY A 62 18.06 -10.29 2.75
N GLY A 63 18.76 -9.30 2.22
CA GLY A 63 20.14 -8.98 2.56
C GLY A 63 20.34 -8.31 3.94
N PHE A 64 19.24 -7.89 4.60
CA PHE A 64 19.27 -7.12 5.85
C PHE A 64 18.36 -7.76 6.91
N ALA A 65 18.91 -8.05 8.08
CA ALA A 65 18.19 -8.78 9.13
C ALA A 65 16.97 -8.03 9.72
N ASN A 66 16.95 -6.72 9.63
CA ASN A 66 15.93 -5.83 10.18
C ASN A 66 15.01 -5.20 9.11
N VAL A 67 15.11 -5.63 7.86
CA VAL A 67 14.29 -5.14 6.75
C VAL A 67 13.40 -6.28 6.23
N HIS A 68 12.10 -6.04 6.16
CA HIS A 68 11.16 -7.08 5.79
C HIS A 68 10.18 -6.58 4.73
N ASN A 69 10.16 -7.25 3.56
CA ASN A 69 9.04 -7.14 2.65
C ASN A 69 7.86 -7.93 3.24
N ILE A 70 6.80 -7.23 3.62
CA ILE A 70 5.64 -7.80 4.31
C ILE A 70 4.47 -8.15 3.40
N ALA A 71 4.54 -7.90 2.07
CA ALA A 71 3.46 -8.21 1.14
C ALA A 71 3.07 -9.71 1.20
N GLY A 72 1.83 -10.01 1.58
CA GLY A 72 1.33 -11.37 1.77
C GLY A 72 1.95 -12.13 2.95
N LYS A 73 2.68 -11.48 3.85
CA LYS A 73 3.42 -12.12 4.94
C LYS A 73 3.00 -11.58 6.30
N LYS A 74 3.28 -12.38 7.33
CA LYS A 74 3.13 -12.00 8.74
C LYS A 74 4.52 -11.90 9.38
N ILE A 75 4.83 -10.72 9.95
CA ILE A 75 6.07 -10.46 10.69
C ILE A 75 5.70 -10.12 12.13
N ARG A 76 6.40 -10.76 13.07
CA ARG A 76 6.23 -10.49 14.51
C ARG A 76 7.33 -9.57 15.01
N ILE A 77 6.95 -8.48 15.63
CA ILE A 77 7.84 -7.55 16.32
C ILE A 77 7.33 -7.41 17.76
N ASP A 78 8.14 -7.87 18.72
CA ASP A 78 7.74 -7.98 20.12
C ASP A 78 6.44 -8.79 20.29
N GLU A 79 5.40 -8.16 20.80
CA GLU A 79 4.08 -8.75 21.01
C GLU A 79 3.08 -8.47 19.88
N TYR A 80 3.46 -7.70 18.86
CA TYR A 80 2.59 -7.30 17.76
C TYR A 80 2.89 -8.08 16.48
N GLU A 81 1.84 -8.36 15.71
CA GLU A 81 1.92 -9.00 14.40
C GLU A 81 1.59 -7.98 13.31
N PHE A 82 2.43 -7.89 12.29
CA PHE A 82 2.23 -7.05 11.12
C PHE A 82 1.96 -7.93 9.90
N ILE A 83 0.84 -7.66 9.20
CA ILE A 83 0.42 -8.43 8.02
C ILE A 83 0.22 -7.47 6.87
N GLY A 84 0.97 -7.66 5.77
CA GLY A 84 0.94 -6.78 4.61
C GLY A 84 0.05 -7.28 3.48
N MET A 85 -0.60 -6.34 2.76
CA MET A 85 -1.34 -6.59 1.52
C MET A 85 -1.20 -5.37 0.61
N ASN A 86 -0.79 -5.59 -0.64
CA ASN A 86 -0.46 -4.50 -1.56
C ASN A 86 -1.32 -4.44 -2.83
N GLN A 87 -2.37 -5.22 -2.91
CA GLN A 87 -3.34 -5.17 -4.00
C GLN A 87 -4.25 -3.94 -3.85
N ILE A 88 -4.71 -3.44 -5.00
CA ILE A 88 -5.63 -2.31 -5.11
C ILE A 88 -6.77 -2.62 -6.08
N LEU A 89 -7.85 -1.86 -5.99
CA LEU A 89 -8.89 -1.86 -7.03
C LEU A 89 -8.40 -1.15 -8.29
N ASP A 90 -9.11 -1.36 -9.40
CA ASP A 90 -8.75 -0.75 -10.68
C ASP A 90 -8.67 0.78 -10.58
N HIS A 91 -7.68 1.34 -11.24
CA HIS A 91 -7.43 2.77 -11.38
C HIS A 91 -7.28 3.14 -12.87
N PRO A 92 -7.44 4.42 -13.26
CA PRO A 92 -7.53 4.81 -14.66
C PRO A 92 -6.19 4.83 -15.43
N PHE A 93 -5.10 4.32 -14.83
CA PHE A 93 -3.75 4.35 -15.42
C PHE A 93 -3.38 3.04 -16.11
N GLY A 94 -2.35 3.07 -16.96
CA GLY A 94 -1.98 1.95 -17.83
C GLY A 94 -1.34 0.74 -17.12
N CYS A 95 -0.53 0.96 -16.09
CA CYS A 95 0.06 -0.13 -15.31
C CYS A 95 -1.00 -0.80 -14.42
N LYS A 96 -1.12 -2.14 -14.50
CA LYS A 96 -2.16 -2.92 -13.81
C LYS A 96 -1.59 -3.99 -12.88
N ASP A 97 -0.36 -3.85 -12.48
CA ASP A 97 0.43 -4.87 -11.80
C ASP A 97 -0.19 -5.45 -10.53
N ARG A 98 -0.90 -4.65 -9.74
CA ARG A 98 -1.47 -5.07 -8.46
C ARG A 98 -2.99 -4.93 -8.40
N VAL A 99 -3.60 -4.83 -9.58
CA VAL A 99 -5.04 -4.61 -9.68
C VAL A 99 -5.80 -5.91 -9.45
N VAL A 100 -6.81 -5.82 -8.60
CA VAL A 100 -7.81 -6.85 -8.34
C VAL A 100 -9.20 -6.24 -8.50
N THR A 101 -10.25 -7.05 -8.44
CA THR A 101 -11.64 -6.58 -8.52
C THR A 101 -12.43 -6.96 -7.26
N GLU A 102 -13.62 -6.41 -7.11
CA GLU A 102 -14.60 -6.79 -6.08
C GLU A 102 -15.90 -7.27 -6.73
N THR A 103 -16.71 -8.00 -5.98
CA THR A 103 -18.07 -8.33 -6.41
C THR A 103 -18.85 -7.04 -6.62
N ASP A 104 -19.51 -6.91 -7.76
CA ASP A 104 -20.26 -5.71 -8.17
C ASP A 104 -19.41 -4.44 -8.40
N TYR A 105 -18.06 -4.56 -8.43
CA TYR A 105 -17.19 -3.44 -8.75
C TYR A 105 -17.37 -3.02 -10.21
N ILE A 106 -17.54 -1.72 -10.41
CA ILE A 106 -17.61 -1.13 -11.76
C ILE A 106 -16.24 -0.50 -12.07
N PRO A 107 -15.49 -1.03 -13.05
CA PRO A 107 -14.21 -0.46 -13.43
C PRO A 107 -14.33 1.01 -13.82
N GLN A 108 -13.40 1.82 -13.36
CA GLN A 108 -13.36 3.24 -13.69
C GLN A 108 -13.07 3.45 -15.18
N ARG A 109 -13.52 4.59 -15.72
CA ARG A 109 -13.15 5.02 -17.07
C ARG A 109 -11.64 5.15 -17.17
N GLN A 110 -11.02 4.40 -18.08
CA GLN A 110 -9.58 4.44 -18.30
C GLN A 110 -9.17 5.77 -18.94
N LEU A 111 -8.10 6.38 -18.42
CA LEU A 111 -7.45 7.56 -18.98
C LEU A 111 -6.29 7.18 -19.89
N SER A 112 -5.69 6.01 -19.68
CA SER A 112 -4.62 5.48 -20.52
C SER A 112 -5.17 4.81 -21.77
N LEU A 113 -4.42 4.92 -22.88
CA LEU A 113 -4.69 4.22 -24.14
C LEU A 113 -4.29 2.73 -24.10
N PHE A 114 -3.66 2.28 -23.06
CA PHE A 114 -3.32 0.87 -22.87
C PHE A 114 -3.52 0.47 -21.40
N ALA A 115 -3.73 -0.83 -21.22
CA ALA A 115 -3.60 -1.50 -19.92
C ALA A 115 -2.56 -2.60 -20.07
N GLY A 116 -1.76 -2.86 -19.04
CA GLY A 116 -0.76 -3.90 -19.10
C GLY A 116 -0.11 -4.23 -17.77
N ILE A 117 0.45 -5.43 -17.71
CA ILE A 117 1.21 -5.95 -16.56
C ILE A 117 2.70 -5.86 -16.91
N SER A 118 3.52 -5.37 -15.99
CA SER A 118 4.96 -5.19 -16.23
C SER A 118 5.71 -6.52 -16.26
N ASN A 119 6.69 -6.61 -17.15
CA ASN A 119 7.66 -7.69 -17.24
C ASN A 119 9.08 -7.11 -17.39
N GLU A 120 10.09 -7.96 -17.53
CA GLU A 120 11.50 -7.53 -17.68
C GLU A 120 11.76 -6.61 -18.87
N TYR A 121 10.91 -6.66 -19.91
CA TYR A 121 11.12 -5.98 -21.19
C TYR A 121 10.12 -4.84 -21.43
N GLY A 122 9.20 -4.59 -20.53
CA GLY A 122 8.15 -3.58 -20.67
C GLY A 122 6.82 -4.03 -20.09
N TYR A 123 5.77 -4.07 -20.92
CA TYR A 123 4.43 -4.45 -20.49
C TYR A 123 3.81 -5.50 -21.41
N ASP A 124 3.24 -6.53 -20.81
CA ASP A 124 2.28 -7.43 -21.47
C ASP A 124 0.96 -6.68 -21.60
N ARG A 125 0.65 -6.23 -22.82
CA ARG A 125 -0.52 -5.39 -23.10
C ARG A 125 -1.80 -6.20 -23.07
N ILE A 126 -2.82 -5.64 -22.43
CA ILE A 126 -4.18 -6.17 -22.37
C ILE A 126 -5.05 -5.29 -23.28
N PHE A 127 -5.54 -5.85 -24.38
CA PHE A 127 -6.25 -5.09 -25.42
C PHE A 127 -7.68 -4.75 -25.03
N ASP A 128 -8.38 -5.64 -24.32
CA ASP A 128 -9.71 -5.39 -23.77
C ASP A 128 -9.66 -5.47 -22.25
N TRP A 129 -9.31 -4.35 -21.65
CA TRP A 129 -9.20 -4.24 -20.19
C TRP A 129 -10.54 -4.48 -19.49
N LEU A 130 -11.65 -4.00 -20.09
CA LEU A 130 -12.95 -4.14 -19.46
C LEU A 130 -13.40 -5.60 -19.38
N GLU A 131 -13.17 -6.38 -20.42
CA GLU A 131 -13.45 -7.82 -20.39
C GLU A 131 -12.49 -8.55 -19.47
N TYR A 132 -11.18 -8.28 -19.59
CA TYR A 132 -10.15 -8.87 -18.73
C TYR A 132 -10.44 -8.62 -17.24
N SER A 133 -10.83 -7.41 -16.88
CA SER A 133 -11.11 -7.06 -15.48
C SER A 133 -12.28 -7.83 -14.89
N LYS A 134 -13.21 -8.30 -15.71
CA LYS A 134 -14.36 -9.09 -15.27
C LYS A 134 -14.10 -10.59 -15.19
N THR A 135 -13.20 -11.09 -16.03
CA THR A 135 -13.02 -12.55 -16.23
C THR A 135 -11.72 -13.07 -15.61
N GLU A 136 -10.65 -12.27 -15.59
CA GLU A 136 -9.31 -12.73 -15.26
C GLU A 136 -8.79 -12.19 -13.92
N LEU A 137 -9.26 -11.03 -13.46
CA LEU A 137 -8.78 -10.47 -12.20
C LEU A 137 -9.26 -11.28 -10.99
N PRO A 138 -8.38 -11.54 -10.02
CA PRO A 138 -8.79 -12.13 -8.75
C PRO A 138 -9.69 -11.18 -7.96
N LEU A 139 -10.53 -11.74 -7.10
CA LEU A 139 -11.37 -10.97 -6.19
C LEU A 139 -10.58 -10.54 -4.95
N MET A 140 -10.75 -9.30 -4.52
CA MET A 140 -10.16 -8.75 -3.30
C MET A 140 -10.47 -9.64 -2.07
N CYS A 141 -11.73 -10.08 -1.91
CA CYS A 141 -12.11 -10.98 -0.82
C CYS A 141 -11.38 -12.33 -0.85
N GLY A 142 -10.96 -12.81 -2.02
CA GLY A 142 -10.12 -14.00 -2.16
C GLY A 142 -8.72 -13.75 -1.62
N ILE A 143 -8.08 -12.66 -2.04
CA ILE A 143 -6.77 -12.24 -1.55
C ILE A 143 -6.77 -12.07 -0.03
N LEU A 144 -7.78 -11.40 0.52
CA LEU A 144 -7.91 -11.18 1.97
C LEU A 144 -8.03 -12.50 2.77
N LYS A 145 -8.64 -13.54 2.20
CA LYS A 145 -8.75 -14.87 2.83
C LYS A 145 -7.45 -15.64 2.84
N GLU A 146 -6.54 -15.35 1.91
CA GLU A 146 -5.23 -16.00 1.81
C GLU A 146 -4.18 -15.36 2.73
N LEU A 147 -4.48 -14.20 3.32
CA LEU A 147 -3.57 -13.56 4.27
C LEU A 147 -3.34 -14.47 5.49
N PRO A 148 -2.11 -14.46 6.05
CA PRO A 148 -1.81 -15.21 7.26
C PRO A 148 -2.75 -14.87 8.41
N GLU A 149 -3.33 -15.88 9.06
CA GLU A 149 -4.19 -15.66 10.23
C GLU A 149 -3.38 -15.14 11.41
N PRO A 150 -3.84 -14.09 12.10
CA PRO A 150 -3.19 -13.58 13.29
C PRO A 150 -3.48 -14.45 14.51
N GLU A 151 -2.53 -14.53 15.44
CA GLU A 151 -2.73 -15.21 16.74
C GLU A 151 -3.69 -14.41 17.64
N SER A 152 -3.61 -13.07 17.57
CA SER A 152 -4.46 -12.18 18.35
C SER A 152 -4.84 -10.93 17.56
N PRO A 153 -6.10 -10.75 17.16
CA PRO A 153 -6.53 -9.54 16.46
C PRO A 153 -6.17 -8.25 17.22
N LYS A 154 -6.27 -8.25 18.55
CA LYS A 154 -5.96 -7.08 19.39
C LYS A 154 -4.47 -6.70 19.47
N LYS A 155 -3.60 -7.52 18.90
CA LYS A 155 -2.16 -7.28 18.75
C LYS A 155 -1.72 -7.28 17.28
N THR A 156 -2.69 -7.20 16.36
CA THR A 156 -2.43 -7.25 14.91
C THR A 156 -2.56 -5.88 14.29
N VAL A 157 -1.58 -5.54 13.46
CA VAL A 157 -1.56 -4.38 12.58
C VAL A 157 -1.58 -4.87 11.13
N TYR A 158 -2.67 -4.60 10.42
CA TYR A 158 -2.68 -4.79 8.98
C TYR A 158 -2.05 -3.57 8.29
N VAL A 159 -1.20 -3.81 7.31
CA VAL A 159 -0.64 -2.79 6.43
C VAL A 159 -1.17 -3.07 5.03
N MET A 160 -2.18 -2.35 4.62
CA MET A 160 -2.88 -2.55 3.35
C MET A 160 -2.72 -1.32 2.48
N HIS A 161 -2.13 -1.47 1.29
CA HIS A 161 -1.89 -0.32 0.41
C HIS A 161 -3.19 0.42 0.11
N MET A 162 -4.24 -0.31 -0.28
CA MET A 162 -5.59 0.23 -0.52
C MET A 162 -6.31 0.56 0.79
N PRO A 163 -6.95 1.74 0.95
CA PRO A 163 -7.79 2.03 2.09
C PRO A 163 -9.16 1.35 2.02
N PRO A 164 -9.85 1.14 3.16
CA PRO A 164 -11.25 0.67 3.19
C PRO A 164 -12.21 1.78 2.74
N ALA A 165 -13.32 1.38 2.12
CA ALA A 165 -14.39 2.28 1.68
C ALA A 165 -15.13 2.93 2.87
N GLY A 166 -15.73 4.11 2.61
CA GLY A 166 -16.66 4.77 3.52
C GLY A 166 -16.05 5.43 4.75
N LEU A 167 -14.72 5.43 4.87
CA LEU A 167 -14.00 6.06 5.98
C LEU A 167 -13.38 7.41 5.62
N ARG A 168 -13.56 7.88 4.40
CA ARG A 168 -12.94 9.10 3.88
C ARG A 168 -11.41 9.05 3.84
N LEU A 169 -10.83 7.85 3.89
CA LEU A 169 -9.40 7.62 3.70
C LEU A 169 -9.03 7.46 2.23
N GLY A 170 -10.02 7.21 1.37
CA GLY A 170 -9.91 7.10 -0.08
C GLY A 170 -10.47 8.30 -0.85
N GLN A 171 -10.60 9.48 -0.22
CA GLN A 171 -11.24 10.65 -0.82
C GLN A 171 -10.34 11.31 -1.88
N LEU A 172 -10.86 11.44 -3.11
CA LEU A 172 -10.15 12.12 -4.21
C LEU A 172 -10.29 13.64 -4.10
N LEU A 173 -9.23 14.38 -4.50
CA LEU A 173 -9.12 15.83 -4.37
C LEU A 173 -10.18 16.60 -5.17
N TYR A 174 -10.42 16.19 -6.41
CA TYR A 174 -11.29 16.91 -7.35
C TYR A 174 -12.64 16.23 -7.60
N GLN A 175 -12.94 15.18 -6.87
CA GLN A 175 -14.16 14.42 -7.01
C GLN A 175 -14.74 14.14 -5.62
N ASP A 176 -16.05 14.28 -5.49
CA ASP A 176 -16.72 13.85 -4.25
C ASP A 176 -16.89 12.33 -4.26
N LEU A 177 -15.76 11.63 -4.28
CA LEU A 177 -15.68 10.18 -4.43
C LEU A 177 -14.64 9.61 -3.47
N ASP A 178 -15.07 8.69 -2.62
CA ASP A 178 -14.23 7.79 -1.82
C ASP A 178 -14.05 6.49 -2.61
N ILE A 179 -12.82 6.21 -3.05
CA ILE A 179 -12.49 5.03 -3.87
C ILE A 179 -11.93 3.87 -3.06
N GLY A 180 -12.13 3.86 -1.76
CA GLY A 180 -11.72 2.74 -0.89
C GLY A 180 -12.41 1.41 -1.26
N SER A 181 -11.88 0.30 -0.75
CA SER A 181 -12.36 -1.06 -0.97
C SER A 181 -13.45 -1.45 0.04
N VAL A 182 -14.57 -1.95 -0.46
CA VAL A 182 -15.67 -2.48 0.36
C VAL A 182 -15.26 -3.81 1.00
N ASP A 183 -14.56 -4.66 0.27
CA ASP A 183 -14.07 -5.95 0.79
C ASP A 183 -13.08 -5.76 1.94
N ILE A 184 -12.18 -4.76 1.86
CA ILE A 184 -11.27 -4.40 2.96
C ILE A 184 -12.07 -3.88 4.17
N TYR A 185 -13.09 -3.05 3.95
CA TYR A 185 -13.94 -2.57 5.03
C TYR A 185 -14.62 -3.74 5.77
N GLU A 186 -15.28 -4.65 5.05
CA GLU A 186 -15.96 -5.79 5.66
C GLU A 186 -14.98 -6.78 6.33
N PHE A 187 -13.79 -6.97 5.75
CA PHE A 187 -12.73 -7.76 6.35
C PHE A 187 -12.28 -7.18 7.70
N LEU A 188 -11.95 -5.89 7.75
CA LEU A 188 -11.52 -5.22 8.99
C LEU A 188 -12.63 -5.20 10.03
N LYS A 189 -13.88 -5.01 9.60
CA LYS A 189 -15.06 -5.05 10.46
C LYS A 189 -15.27 -6.44 11.08
N ALA A 190 -15.00 -7.50 10.33
CA ALA A 190 -15.11 -8.86 10.83
C ALA A 190 -13.94 -9.27 11.74
N LYS A 191 -12.70 -8.91 11.38
CA LYS A 191 -11.48 -9.31 12.11
C LYS A 191 -11.20 -8.45 13.34
N GLN A 192 -11.61 -7.18 13.36
CA GLN A 192 -11.38 -6.21 14.43
C GLN A 192 -9.92 -6.19 14.93
N PRO A 193 -8.91 -6.01 14.05
CA PRO A 193 -7.52 -5.87 14.47
C PRO A 193 -7.33 -4.62 15.35
N LEU A 194 -6.14 -4.51 15.96
CA LEU A 194 -5.76 -3.32 16.71
C LEU A 194 -5.73 -2.08 15.80
N LEU A 195 -5.11 -2.22 14.63
CA LEU A 195 -4.80 -1.11 13.73
C LEU A 195 -4.80 -1.59 12.28
N SER A 196 -5.15 -0.69 11.35
CA SER A 196 -4.93 -0.86 9.92
C SER A 196 -4.29 0.39 9.34
N LEU A 197 -3.16 0.22 8.62
CA LEU A 197 -2.37 1.28 8.01
C LEU A 197 -2.55 1.24 6.50
N HIS A 198 -2.73 2.42 5.87
CA HIS A 198 -3.06 2.54 4.46
C HIS A 198 -2.21 3.60 3.76
N GLY A 199 -2.15 3.50 2.42
CA GLY A 199 -1.54 4.45 1.49
C GLY A 199 -2.43 4.71 0.28
N HIS A 200 -1.86 4.66 -0.93
CA HIS A 200 -2.51 4.73 -2.24
C HIS A 200 -3.14 6.09 -2.58
N ILE A 201 -4.02 6.63 -1.75
CA ILE A 201 -4.73 7.89 -2.01
C ILE A 201 -4.05 9.01 -1.22
N HIS A 202 -3.06 9.62 -1.84
CA HIS A 202 -2.12 10.54 -1.20
C HIS A 202 -2.78 11.81 -0.67
N GLU A 203 -3.79 12.31 -1.40
CA GLU A 203 -4.46 13.58 -1.13
C GLU A 203 -5.59 13.50 -0.11
N SER A 204 -6.08 12.31 0.20
CA SER A 204 -7.29 12.15 1.02
C SER A 204 -7.29 12.95 2.31
N PRO A 205 -6.22 12.98 3.13
CA PRO A 205 -6.21 13.75 4.37
C PRO A 205 -6.30 15.27 4.21
N ASP A 206 -5.95 15.77 3.03
CA ASP A 206 -5.86 17.21 2.75
C ASP A 206 -7.05 17.72 1.92
N THR A 207 -8.04 16.85 1.65
CA THR A 207 -9.31 17.24 1.01
C THR A 207 -10.33 17.69 2.08
N GLU A 208 -11.29 18.53 1.67
CA GLU A 208 -12.35 19.05 2.56
C GLU A 208 -13.16 17.92 3.24
N LYS A 209 -13.39 16.82 2.51
CA LYS A 209 -14.19 15.68 3.00
C LYS A 209 -13.35 14.49 3.42
N GLY A 210 -12.05 14.55 3.27
CA GLY A 210 -11.14 13.46 3.58
C GLY A 210 -10.76 13.39 5.05
N SER A 211 -10.05 12.33 5.38
CA SER A 211 -9.52 12.11 6.72
C SER A 211 -8.20 11.36 6.66
N TRP A 212 -7.32 11.59 7.63
CA TRP A 212 -6.11 10.79 7.81
C TRP A 212 -6.31 9.61 8.77
N MET A 213 -7.41 9.62 9.54
CA MET A 213 -7.71 8.59 10.53
C MET A 213 -9.22 8.44 10.69
N ASN A 214 -9.70 7.21 10.80
CA ASN A 214 -11.09 6.89 11.13
C ASN A 214 -11.15 5.50 11.80
N GLN A 215 -12.34 5.01 12.14
CA GLN A 215 -12.52 3.75 12.88
C GLN A 215 -13.58 2.83 12.25
N ILE A 216 -13.33 1.52 12.34
CA ILE A 216 -14.28 0.46 12.07
C ILE A 216 -14.46 -0.38 13.35
N GLY A 217 -15.54 -0.15 14.09
CA GLY A 217 -15.71 -0.78 15.41
C GLY A 217 -14.58 -0.39 16.36
N THR A 218 -13.73 -1.34 16.77
CA THR A 218 -12.58 -1.08 17.65
C THR A 218 -11.26 -0.89 16.90
N THR A 219 -11.26 -1.06 15.56
CA THR A 219 -10.06 -0.91 14.73
C THR A 219 -9.86 0.54 14.33
N THR A 220 -8.70 1.11 14.61
CA THR A 220 -8.29 2.40 14.06
C THR A 220 -7.66 2.20 12.68
N CYS A 221 -8.12 2.97 11.67
CA CYS A 221 -7.59 2.96 10.32
C CYS A 221 -6.87 4.28 10.07
N ILE A 222 -5.61 4.24 9.60
CA ILE A 222 -4.74 5.41 9.43
C ILE A 222 -4.17 5.45 8.02
N GLN A 223 -4.27 6.63 7.39
CA GLN A 223 -3.61 6.98 6.15
C GLN A 223 -3.05 8.40 6.26
N PRO A 224 -1.73 8.59 6.45
CA PRO A 224 -1.15 9.91 6.66
C PRO A 224 -1.25 10.82 5.43
N GLY A 225 -1.29 10.26 4.21
CA GLY A 225 -1.22 10.99 2.95
C GLY A 225 0.17 11.54 2.65
N GLN A 226 0.35 12.07 1.45
CA GLN A 226 1.53 12.79 0.96
C GLN A 226 1.11 13.56 -0.29
N THR A 227 0.38 14.65 -0.15
CA THR A 227 -0.18 15.40 -1.27
C THR A 227 0.88 16.16 -2.07
N GLU A 228 1.87 16.70 -1.39
CA GLU A 228 2.99 17.37 -2.03
C GLU A 228 4.04 16.34 -2.49
N PHE A 229 4.31 16.35 -3.79
CA PHE A 229 5.35 15.54 -4.41
C PHE A 229 6.60 16.38 -4.60
N GLY A 230 7.69 15.99 -3.98
CA GLY A 230 8.98 16.66 -4.06
C GLY A 230 9.77 16.53 -2.79
N ASP A 231 10.96 17.15 -2.77
CA ASP A 231 11.92 17.02 -1.67
C ASP A 231 11.67 18.01 -0.53
N SER A 232 10.54 18.72 -0.52
CA SER A 232 10.28 19.81 0.41
C SER A 232 9.58 19.38 1.70
N SER A 233 8.87 18.28 1.68
CA SER A 233 8.14 17.80 2.87
C SER A 233 7.97 16.29 2.92
N MET A 234 7.90 15.75 4.13
CA MET A 234 7.55 14.35 4.39
C MET A 234 6.38 14.29 5.37
N VAL A 235 5.34 13.52 5.02
CA VAL A 235 4.18 13.28 5.89
C VAL A 235 4.21 11.85 6.42
N TYR A 236 4.01 11.70 7.73
CA TYR A 236 3.94 10.39 8.38
C TYR A 236 3.01 10.40 9.59
N ALA A 237 2.64 9.22 10.07
CA ALA A 237 1.94 9.05 11.34
C ALA A 237 2.89 8.50 12.40
N GLU A 238 2.94 9.17 13.56
CA GLU A 238 3.50 8.60 14.79
C GLU A 238 2.43 7.79 15.51
N ILE A 239 2.82 6.56 15.89
CA ILE A 239 1.88 5.60 16.47
C ILE A 239 2.52 4.98 17.70
N ASP A 240 1.90 5.17 18.86
CA ASP A 240 2.23 4.40 20.05
C ASP A 240 1.18 3.29 20.26
N LEU A 241 1.57 2.06 19.93
CA LEU A 241 0.68 0.90 20.01
C LEU A 241 0.28 0.55 21.45
N LYS A 242 1.04 0.96 22.46
CA LYS A 242 0.76 0.66 23.87
C LYS A 242 -0.25 1.64 24.47
N SER A 243 -0.07 2.93 24.22
CA SER A 243 -0.97 3.96 24.73
C SER A 243 -2.18 4.23 23.82
N GLY A 244 -2.11 3.82 22.54
CA GLY A 244 -3.11 4.16 21.53
C GLY A 244 -3.06 5.64 21.12
N ALA A 245 -1.90 6.30 21.27
CA ALA A 245 -1.70 7.67 20.84
C ALA A 245 -1.28 7.70 19.35
N TYR A 246 -1.94 8.58 18.58
CA TYR A 246 -1.69 8.75 17.14
C TYR A 246 -1.50 10.23 16.83
N ALA A 247 -0.53 10.56 16.00
CA ALA A 247 -0.31 11.93 15.52
C ALA A 247 0.15 11.94 14.06
N ARG A 248 -0.51 12.74 13.22
CA ARG A 248 -0.02 13.05 11.86
C ARG A 248 1.04 14.13 11.96
N ARG A 249 2.17 13.94 11.29
CA ARG A 249 3.30 14.85 11.26
C ARG A 249 3.62 15.27 9.83
N ILE A 250 3.98 16.53 9.68
CA ILE A 250 4.51 17.09 8.44
C ILE A 250 5.87 17.69 8.79
N VAL A 251 6.92 17.21 8.15
CA VAL A 251 8.30 17.72 8.32
C VAL A 251 8.72 18.36 7.02
N ASN A 252 9.14 19.62 7.10
CA ASN A 252 9.77 20.31 5.99
C ASN A 252 11.27 19.96 6.00
N ILE A 253 11.81 19.62 4.82
CA ILE A 253 13.18 19.15 4.61
C ILE A 253 13.99 20.26 3.94
#